data_01da4bb7f3f16fba70892ba1143dcfd8
#
_entry.id   01da4bb7f3f16fba70892ba1143dcfd8
#
_cell.length_a   1.000
_cell.length_b   1.000
_cell.length_c   1.000
_cell.angle_alpha   90.00
_cell.angle_beta   90.00
_cell.angle_gamma   90.00
#
_symmetry.space_group_name_H-M   'P 1'
#
loop_
_entity.id
_entity.type
_entity.pdbx_description
1 polymer ?
#
loop_
_entity_poly.entity_id
_entity_poly.type
_entity_poly.pdbx_seq_one_letter_code
_entity_poly.pdbx_strand_id
1 'polypeptide(L)'
;MDLVLEEKRTEVFEKRKAQLESKSGNFQIKCYPTSIWEASLYKAWTQIVSELSPNKAEIEKSLKNFVEACDASEVILFEKNTFLLCFAYSSQKADNINDDQRFEKISHIIKKFKLSCMSSNSSFKSMVIEVKD
;
A
#
# COMPACT_ATOMS: atom_id res chain seq x y z
N MET A 1 -8.19 17.23 1.04
CA MET A 1 -7.23 18.36 0.86
C MET A 1 -7.29 18.98 -0.54
N ASP A 2 -8.05 18.38 -1.45
CA ASP A 2 -8.08 18.73 -2.89
C ASP A 2 -8.67 20.12 -3.22
N LEU A 3 -9.48 20.67 -2.34
CA LEU A 3 -10.08 22.00 -2.50
C LEU A 3 -9.25 23.14 -1.86
N VAL A 4 -8.06 22.81 -1.33
CA VAL A 4 -7.19 23.78 -0.66
C VAL A 4 -6.01 24.10 -1.57
N LEU A 5 -5.70 25.38 -1.74
CA LEU A 5 -4.52 25.83 -2.46
C LEU A 5 -3.27 25.18 -1.85
N GLU A 6 -2.34 24.78 -2.70
CA GLU A 6 -1.16 23.99 -2.33
C GLU A 6 -0.34 24.64 -1.21
N GLU A 7 -0.14 25.94 -1.30
CA GLU A 7 0.58 26.75 -0.32
C GLU A 7 -0.06 26.74 1.08
N LYS A 8 -1.37 26.50 1.17
CA LYS A 8 -2.13 26.49 2.44
C LYS A 8 -2.47 25.09 2.95
N ARG A 9 -2.11 24.05 2.20
CA ARG A 9 -2.46 22.66 2.55
C ARG A 9 -1.92 22.27 3.92
N THR A 10 -0.66 22.57 4.19
CA THR A 10 0.00 22.24 5.47
C THR A 10 -0.66 22.96 6.64
N GLU A 11 -0.88 24.26 6.51
CA GLU A 11 -1.51 25.06 7.58
C GLU A 11 -2.93 24.58 7.90
N VAL A 12 -3.73 24.33 6.87
CA VAL A 12 -5.10 23.82 7.02
C VAL A 12 -5.09 22.42 7.63
N PHE A 13 -4.15 21.57 7.24
CA PHE A 13 -4.00 20.23 7.80
C PHE A 13 -3.68 20.28 9.30
N GLU A 14 -2.66 21.02 9.71
CA GLU A 14 -2.27 21.13 11.11
C GLU A 14 -3.39 21.71 11.98
N LYS A 15 -4.11 22.73 11.48
CA LYS A 15 -5.28 23.28 12.16
C LYS A 15 -6.38 22.25 12.36
N ARG A 16 -6.69 21.44 11.34
CA ARG A 16 -7.69 20.38 11.42
C ARG A 16 -7.27 19.25 12.33
N LYS A 17 -6.00 18.85 12.25
CA LYS A 17 -5.39 17.85 13.12
C LYS A 17 -5.53 18.26 14.59
N ALA A 18 -5.11 19.47 14.94
CA ALA A 18 -5.25 20.01 16.31
C ALA A 18 -6.72 20.02 16.80
N GLN A 19 -7.66 20.38 15.92
CA GLN A 19 -9.09 20.32 16.24
C GLN A 19 -9.58 18.89 16.52
N LEU A 20 -9.10 17.91 15.78
CA LEU A 20 -9.46 16.49 15.97
C LEU A 20 -8.83 15.96 17.26
N GLU A 21 -7.56 16.27 17.51
CA GLU A 21 -6.84 15.87 18.73
C GLU A 21 -7.54 16.45 19.98
N SER A 22 -7.95 17.70 19.94
CA SER A 22 -8.67 18.32 21.07
C SER A 22 -10.04 17.67 21.33
N LYS A 23 -10.70 17.12 20.32
CA LYS A 23 -12.01 16.44 20.43
C LYS A 23 -11.91 14.96 20.72
N SER A 24 -10.77 14.33 20.49
CA SER A 24 -10.58 12.90 20.69
C SER A 24 -10.45 12.50 22.18
N GLY A 25 -10.30 13.46 23.09
CA GLY A 25 -10.14 13.19 24.50
C GLY A 25 -8.90 12.34 24.80
N ASN A 26 -9.11 11.16 25.35
CA ASN A 26 -8.02 10.24 25.71
C ASN A 26 -7.61 9.27 24.57
N PHE A 27 -8.22 9.39 23.40
CA PHE A 27 -7.87 8.51 22.28
C PHE A 27 -6.66 9.05 21.51
N GLN A 28 -5.67 8.19 21.28
CA GLN A 28 -4.59 8.48 20.35
C GLN A 28 -5.13 8.41 18.93
N ILE A 29 -5.01 9.50 18.19
CA ILE A 29 -5.39 9.56 16.78
C ILE A 29 -4.17 9.81 15.90
N LYS A 30 -4.18 9.24 14.69
CA LYS A 30 -3.24 9.56 13.62
C LYS A 30 -3.99 10.20 12.47
N CYS A 31 -3.47 11.30 11.97
CA CYS A 31 -4.06 12.02 10.84
C CYS A 31 -3.11 11.98 9.65
N TYR A 32 -3.65 11.75 8.47
CA TYR A 32 -2.88 11.68 7.22
C TYR A 32 -3.42 12.73 6.24
N PRO A 33 -2.55 13.60 5.69
CA PRO A 33 -2.93 14.49 4.60
C PRO A 33 -3.05 13.67 3.32
N THR A 34 -4.25 13.54 2.80
CA THR A 34 -4.51 12.72 1.60
C THR A 34 -5.25 13.51 0.53
N SER A 35 -5.02 13.11 -0.73
CA SER A 35 -5.77 13.52 -1.90
C SER A 35 -6.30 12.28 -2.63
N ILE A 36 -7.53 12.35 -3.15
CA ILE A 36 -8.09 11.29 -3.99
C ILE A 36 -7.49 11.27 -5.41
N TRP A 37 -6.80 12.34 -5.79
CA TRP A 37 -6.18 12.52 -7.10
C TRP A 37 -4.70 12.10 -7.14
N GLU A 38 -4.13 11.78 -5.98
CA GLU A 38 -2.72 11.45 -5.82
C GLU A 38 -2.54 10.12 -5.08
N ALA A 39 -1.37 9.52 -5.21
CA ALA A 39 -1.01 8.29 -4.49
C ALA A 39 -0.98 8.43 -2.95
N SER A 40 -1.14 9.65 -2.42
CA SER A 40 -1.12 9.94 -0.98
C SER A 40 -2.19 9.17 -0.20
N LEU A 41 -3.37 8.97 -0.78
CA LEU A 41 -4.43 8.16 -0.17
C LEU A 41 -4.03 6.69 -0.08
N TYR A 42 -3.47 6.13 -1.16
CA TYR A 42 -2.99 4.75 -1.18
C TYR A 42 -1.87 4.53 -0.15
N LYS A 43 -0.91 5.46 -0.07
CA LYS A 43 0.18 5.44 0.90
C LYS A 43 -0.33 5.46 2.35
N ALA A 44 -1.31 6.34 2.65
CA ALA A 44 -1.92 6.40 3.97
C ALA A 44 -2.60 5.08 4.37
N TRP A 45 -3.41 4.50 3.48
CA TRP A 45 -4.04 3.20 3.73
C TRP A 45 -3.04 2.07 3.89
N THR A 46 -2.00 2.03 3.06
CA THR A 46 -0.90 1.05 3.16
C THR A 46 -0.21 1.14 4.53
N GLN A 47 0.07 2.35 5.00
CA GLN A 47 0.67 2.55 6.31
C GLN A 47 -0.24 2.08 7.43
N ILE A 48 -1.53 2.40 7.37
CA ILE A 48 -2.53 1.94 8.36
C ILE A 48 -2.59 0.41 8.40
N VAL A 49 -2.69 -0.25 7.24
CA VAL A 49 -2.75 -1.72 7.16
C VAL A 49 -1.47 -2.36 7.70
N SER A 50 -0.31 -1.82 7.36
CA SER A 50 0.98 -2.29 7.89
C SER A 50 1.10 -2.13 9.41
N GLU A 51 0.60 -1.02 9.97
CA GLU A 51 0.61 -0.77 11.41
C GLU A 51 -0.37 -1.66 12.19
N LEU A 52 -1.51 -1.99 11.59
CA LEU A 52 -2.51 -2.88 12.17
C LEU A 52 -2.13 -4.36 12.06
N SER A 53 -1.16 -4.70 11.23
CA SER A 53 -0.74 -6.09 11.04
C SER A 53 0.02 -6.60 12.27
N PRO A 54 -0.39 -7.72 12.87
CA PRO A 54 0.33 -8.33 13.98
C PRO A 54 1.67 -8.89 13.50
N ASN A 55 2.64 -9.00 14.41
CA ASN A 55 3.92 -9.69 14.17
C ASN A 55 4.72 -9.18 12.95
N LYS A 56 4.76 -7.87 12.76
CA LYS A 56 5.44 -7.22 11.61
C LYS A 56 6.86 -7.76 11.37
N ALA A 57 7.68 -7.86 12.42
CA ALA A 57 9.06 -8.33 12.31
C ALA A 57 9.15 -9.79 11.82
N GLU A 58 8.21 -10.64 12.20
CA GLU A 58 8.16 -12.04 11.78
C GLU A 58 7.72 -12.17 10.32
N ILE A 59 6.78 -11.34 9.89
CA ILE A 59 6.36 -11.25 8.49
C ILE A 59 7.52 -10.80 7.62
N GLU A 60 8.22 -9.73 7.99
CA GLU A 60 9.38 -9.22 7.25
C GLU A 60 10.49 -10.28 7.13
N LYS A 61 10.78 -11.00 8.22
CA LYS A 61 11.72 -12.13 8.21
C LYS A 61 11.28 -13.25 7.27
N SER A 62 9.99 -13.59 7.28
CA SER A 62 9.44 -14.63 6.42
C SER A 62 9.49 -14.23 4.94
N LEU A 63 9.21 -12.97 4.60
CA LEU A 63 9.32 -12.44 3.25
C LEU A 63 10.77 -12.48 2.75
N LYS A 64 11.74 -12.12 3.61
CA LYS A 64 13.16 -12.24 3.29
C LYS A 64 13.55 -13.67 2.95
N ASN A 65 13.21 -14.62 3.83
CA ASN A 65 13.49 -16.04 3.60
C ASN A 65 12.84 -16.56 2.30
N PHE A 66 11.63 -16.09 2.00
CA PHE A 66 10.92 -16.46 0.78
C PHE A 66 11.63 -15.95 -0.48
N VAL A 67 12.08 -14.69 -0.48
CA VAL A 67 12.86 -14.11 -1.59
C VAL A 67 14.15 -14.91 -1.83
N GLU A 68 14.86 -15.26 -0.76
CA GLU A 68 16.11 -16.05 -0.84
C GLU A 68 15.83 -17.47 -1.35
N ALA A 69 14.79 -18.13 -0.88
CA ALA A 69 14.43 -19.49 -1.27
C ALA A 69 13.96 -19.61 -2.73
N CYS A 70 13.30 -18.57 -3.24
CA CYS A 70 12.77 -18.54 -4.60
C CYS A 70 13.72 -17.86 -5.61
N ASP A 71 14.89 -17.37 -5.19
CA ASP A 71 15.78 -16.49 -5.96
C ASP A 71 15.03 -15.33 -6.64
N ALA A 72 14.03 -14.80 -5.94
CA ALA A 72 13.21 -13.70 -6.43
C ALA A 72 13.91 -12.36 -6.22
N SER A 73 13.70 -11.41 -7.13
CA SER A 73 14.20 -10.05 -6.97
C SER A 73 13.39 -9.25 -5.94
N GLU A 74 12.10 -9.56 -5.84
CA GLU A 74 11.18 -8.87 -4.95
C GLU A 74 9.99 -9.75 -4.59
N VAL A 75 9.44 -9.55 -3.41
CA VAL A 75 8.16 -10.09 -2.98
C VAL A 75 7.28 -8.98 -2.42
N ILE A 76 6.01 -9.01 -2.78
CA ILE A 76 5.02 -8.03 -2.36
C ILE A 76 3.83 -8.76 -1.75
N LEU A 77 3.45 -8.37 -0.55
CA LEU A 77 2.29 -8.89 0.16
C LEU A 77 1.16 -7.88 0.14
N PHE A 78 0.05 -8.25 -0.49
CA PHE A 78 -1.18 -7.46 -0.52
C PHE A 78 -2.27 -8.04 0.38
N GLU A 79 -3.10 -7.18 0.94
CA GLU A 79 -4.36 -7.61 1.57
C GLU A 79 -5.29 -8.18 0.48
N LYS A 80 -5.87 -9.36 0.76
CA LYS A 80 -6.60 -10.18 -0.23
C LYS A 80 -7.82 -9.51 -0.87
N ASN A 81 -8.52 -8.66 -0.13
CA ASN A 81 -9.79 -8.07 -0.59
C ASN A 81 -9.60 -6.71 -1.25
N THR A 82 -8.80 -5.86 -0.63
CA THR A 82 -8.58 -4.48 -1.07
C THR A 82 -7.38 -4.33 -1.99
N PHE A 83 -6.45 -5.29 -1.97
CA PHE A 83 -5.14 -5.22 -2.64
C PHE A 83 -4.30 -4.02 -2.19
N LEU A 84 -4.51 -3.57 -0.97
CA LEU A 84 -3.61 -2.62 -0.35
C LEU A 84 -2.28 -3.32 0.00
N LEU A 85 -1.20 -2.63 -0.21
CA LEU A 85 0.13 -3.10 0.15
C LEU A 85 0.22 -3.28 1.66
N CYS A 86 0.56 -4.48 2.11
CA CYS A 86 0.87 -4.75 3.52
C CYS A 86 2.37 -4.63 3.77
N PHE A 87 3.15 -5.38 2.99
CA PHE A 87 4.61 -5.45 3.09
C PHE A 87 5.23 -5.65 1.71
N ALA A 88 6.45 -5.18 1.54
CA ALA A 88 7.29 -5.49 0.40
C ALA A 88 8.73 -5.72 0.87
N TYR A 89 9.42 -6.66 0.25
CA TYR A 89 10.82 -6.91 0.47
C TYR A 89 11.51 -7.08 -0.89
N SER A 90 12.57 -6.31 -1.11
CA SER A 90 13.39 -6.39 -2.34
C SER A 90 14.77 -6.90 -1.99
N SER A 91 15.31 -7.80 -2.81
CA SER A 91 16.70 -8.22 -2.72
C SER A 91 17.61 -7.08 -3.20
N GLN A 92 18.89 -7.11 -2.80
CA GLN A 92 19.88 -6.11 -3.26
C GLN A 92 20.11 -6.13 -4.79
N LYS A 93 19.60 -7.15 -5.48
CA LYS A 93 19.65 -7.28 -6.96
C LYS A 93 18.62 -6.41 -7.67
N ALA A 94 17.65 -5.85 -6.95
CA ALA A 94 16.62 -5.00 -7.52
C ALA A 94 17.17 -3.57 -7.66
N ASP A 95 17.68 -3.24 -8.82
CA ASP A 95 18.12 -1.88 -9.16
C ASP A 95 16.96 -0.88 -9.00
N ASN A 96 17.20 0.13 -8.17
CA ASN A 96 16.56 1.46 -8.06
C ASN A 96 15.25 1.68 -8.84
N ILE A 97 14.22 0.92 -8.56
CA ILE A 97 12.89 1.24 -9.06
C ILE A 97 12.21 2.13 -8.01
N ASN A 98 12.62 3.39 -7.98
CA ASN A 98 11.99 4.46 -7.20
C ASN A 98 10.67 4.94 -7.84
N ASP A 99 9.80 4.02 -8.25
CA ASP A 99 8.45 4.39 -8.67
C ASP A 99 7.50 4.22 -7.47
N ASP A 100 7.27 5.30 -6.75
CA ASP A 100 6.33 5.37 -5.63
C ASP A 100 4.90 4.91 -5.99
N GLN A 101 4.55 4.97 -7.28
CA GLN A 101 3.25 4.55 -7.80
C GLN A 101 3.23 3.07 -8.26
N ARG A 102 4.37 2.41 -8.28
CA ARG A 102 4.50 1.04 -8.81
C ARG A 102 3.58 0.05 -8.09
N PHE A 103 3.58 0.07 -6.78
CA PHE A 103 2.73 -0.83 -5.99
C PHE A 103 1.24 -0.56 -6.19
N GLU A 104 0.85 0.69 -6.36
CA GLU A 104 -0.52 1.07 -6.71
C GLU A 104 -0.91 0.54 -8.09
N LYS A 105 -0.02 0.68 -9.08
CA LYS A 105 -0.24 0.15 -10.44
C LYS A 105 -0.39 -1.37 -10.43
N ILE A 106 0.50 -2.10 -9.73
CA ILE A 106 0.42 -3.55 -9.58
C ILE A 106 -0.88 -3.96 -8.90
N SER A 107 -1.25 -3.29 -7.80
CA SER A 107 -2.50 -3.51 -7.09
C SER A 107 -3.71 -3.37 -8.02
N HIS A 108 -3.76 -2.32 -8.82
CA HIS A 108 -4.83 -2.07 -9.79
C HIS A 108 -4.92 -3.14 -10.88
N ILE A 109 -3.79 -3.61 -11.40
CA ILE A 109 -3.74 -4.67 -12.42
C ILE A 109 -4.33 -5.97 -11.85
N ILE A 110 -3.84 -6.40 -10.69
CA ILE A 110 -4.31 -7.62 -10.03
C ILE A 110 -5.79 -7.54 -9.69
N LYS A 111 -6.24 -6.39 -9.16
CA LYS A 111 -7.64 -6.15 -8.81
C LYS A 111 -8.56 -6.22 -10.03
N LYS A 112 -8.17 -5.58 -11.14
CA LYS A 112 -8.94 -5.65 -12.40
C LYS A 112 -9.03 -7.09 -12.91
N PHE A 113 -7.93 -7.84 -12.88
CA PHE A 113 -7.90 -9.24 -13.29
C PHE A 113 -8.80 -10.11 -12.40
N LYS A 114 -8.72 -9.96 -11.08
CA LYS A 114 -9.61 -10.67 -10.14
C LYS A 114 -11.07 -10.39 -10.41
N LEU A 115 -11.45 -9.12 -10.63
CA LEU A 115 -12.84 -8.73 -10.93
C LEU A 115 -13.32 -9.34 -12.25
N SER A 116 -12.45 -9.39 -13.27
CA SER A 116 -12.75 -10.06 -14.54
C SER A 116 -13.00 -11.55 -14.35
N CYS A 117 -12.19 -12.25 -13.56
CA CYS A 117 -12.41 -13.66 -13.24
C CYS A 117 -13.74 -13.88 -12.50
N MET A 118 -14.08 -13.01 -11.55
CA MET A 118 -15.35 -13.11 -10.82
C MET A 118 -16.57 -12.91 -11.72
N SER A 119 -16.50 -11.99 -12.68
CA SER A 119 -17.60 -11.77 -13.64
C SER A 119 -17.82 -12.98 -14.54
N SER A 120 -16.81 -13.81 -14.77
CA SER A 120 -16.86 -15.06 -15.53
C SER A 120 -17.22 -16.28 -14.68
N ASN A 121 -17.69 -16.09 -13.45
CA ASN A 121 -17.98 -17.15 -12.49
C ASN A 121 -16.78 -18.06 -12.17
N SER A 122 -15.56 -17.54 -12.34
CA SER A 122 -14.29 -18.21 -12.12
C SER A 122 -13.63 -17.72 -10.82
N SER A 123 -12.92 -18.62 -10.12
CA SER A 123 -12.15 -18.23 -8.96
C SER A 123 -10.70 -17.91 -9.35
N PHE A 124 -10.22 -16.73 -8.99
CA PHE A 124 -8.81 -16.38 -9.12
C PHE A 124 -7.97 -17.09 -8.06
N LYS A 125 -7.04 -17.93 -8.45
CA LYS A 125 -6.11 -18.63 -7.56
C LYS A 125 -4.68 -18.11 -7.69
N SER A 126 -4.18 -18.06 -8.93
CA SER A 126 -2.81 -17.62 -9.21
C SER A 126 -2.70 -17.12 -10.64
N MET A 127 -1.67 -16.33 -10.90
CA MET A 127 -1.34 -15.84 -12.24
C MET A 127 0.19 -15.78 -12.36
N VAL A 128 0.71 -16.27 -13.48
CA VAL A 128 2.12 -16.13 -13.84
C VAL A 128 2.20 -15.34 -15.13
N ILE A 129 3.03 -14.31 -15.15
CA ILE A 129 3.27 -13.48 -16.33
C ILE A 129 4.78 -13.52 -16.61
N GLU A 130 5.15 -13.98 -17.78
CA GLU A 130 6.53 -13.95 -18.27
C GLU A 130 6.61 -12.87 -19.35
N VAL A 131 7.49 -11.90 -19.16
CA VAL A 131 7.82 -10.88 -20.14
C VAL A 131 9.18 -11.26 -20.73
N LYS A 132 9.23 -11.50 -22.01
CA LYS A 132 10.50 -11.67 -22.74
C LYS A 132 10.97 -10.30 -23.18
N ASP A 133 12.22 -9.96 -22.82
CA ASP A 133 12.92 -8.78 -23.32
C ASP A 133 13.21 -8.89 -24.83
#